data_5702bbb659951dd7be6c5022c2226eae
#
_entry.id   5702bbb659951dd7be6c5022c2226eae
#
_cell.length_a   1.000
_cell.length_b   1.000
_cell.length_c   1.000
_cell.angle_alpha   90.00
_cell.angle_beta   90.00
_cell.angle_gamma   90.00
#
_symmetry.space_group_name_H-M   'P 1'
#
loop_
_entity.id
_entity.type
_entity.pdbx_description
1 polymer ?
#
loop_
_entity_poly.entity_id
_entity_poly.type
_entity_poly.pdbx_seq_one_letter_code
_entity_poly.pdbx_strand_id
1 'polypeptide(L)'
;MIITIIEKEILLANDISNKLKKLGYETEVFDCINKATNSSKGDVYLLSTVFSMSNTKVFINKFQHKSILLLVSHKSNETLTKPIELGAKDYIMKPVSIDILSKKIEHYQEFENLKFKHALYQKYHDYVLRDIELEIYMDQIDFPMIIITNNIVYIDQLVLAYGKRKNINIIFVSLNSKNWRDKIHSSDKDQPLYLSGLESLNVKERNSLFNKLEGRKFIISGFTSVNKPYETIEISVEGTSLYKNEILPISGYALMVIKSLQHRMSDIAISEKLGYTRKKVASLRKKYELFKDDRLRA
;
A
#
# COMPACT_ATOMS: atom_id res chain seq x y z
N MET A 1 3.83 19.40 14.22
CA MET A 1 3.08 19.86 13.02
C MET A 1 2.92 21.38 13.08
N ILE A 2 3.27 22.04 11.99
CA ILE A 2 3.22 23.51 11.87
C ILE A 2 1.98 23.91 11.08
N ILE A 3 1.14 24.78 11.65
CA ILE A 3 -0.03 25.35 10.99
C ILE A 3 0.27 26.81 10.65
N THR A 4 0.28 27.13 9.37
CA THR A 4 0.51 28.51 8.92
C THR A 4 -0.82 29.21 8.69
N ILE A 5 -1.02 30.31 9.40
CA ILE A 5 -2.22 31.16 9.32
C ILE A 5 -1.90 32.40 8.49
N ILE A 6 -2.63 32.58 7.39
CA ILE A 6 -2.46 33.71 6.49
C ILE A 6 -3.76 34.51 6.50
N GLU A 7 -3.76 35.54 7.32
CA GLU A 7 -4.95 36.36 7.61
C GLU A 7 -4.54 37.81 7.77
N LYS A 8 -5.26 38.72 7.11
CA LYS A 8 -5.00 40.17 7.16
C LYS A 8 -5.42 40.76 8.51
N GLU A 9 -6.44 40.22 9.13
CA GLU A 9 -6.93 40.64 10.44
C GLU A 9 -6.09 39.98 11.55
N ILE A 10 -5.10 40.74 12.06
CA ILE A 10 -4.08 40.26 13.00
C ILE A 10 -4.72 39.72 14.32
N LEU A 11 -5.79 40.37 14.81
CA LEU A 11 -6.46 39.93 16.03
C LEU A 11 -7.09 38.55 15.87
N LEU A 12 -7.77 38.31 14.75
CA LEU A 12 -8.35 37.02 14.43
C LEU A 12 -7.25 35.95 14.23
N ALA A 13 -6.19 36.26 13.52
CA ALA A 13 -5.07 35.38 13.30
C ALA A 13 -4.40 34.93 14.62
N ASN A 14 -4.19 35.86 15.53
CA ASN A 14 -3.61 35.59 16.84
C ASN A 14 -4.56 34.78 17.75
N ASP A 15 -5.86 35.05 17.71
CA ASP A 15 -6.86 34.27 18.46
C ASP A 15 -6.86 32.80 18.00
N ILE A 16 -6.89 32.56 16.68
CA ILE A 16 -6.80 31.22 16.10
C ILE A 16 -5.47 30.57 16.51
N SER A 17 -4.34 31.28 16.36
CA SER A 17 -3.00 30.79 16.70
C SER A 17 -2.93 30.36 18.17
N ASN A 18 -3.40 31.20 19.10
CA ASN A 18 -3.36 30.91 20.54
C ASN A 18 -4.23 29.71 20.91
N LYS A 19 -5.38 29.56 20.29
CA LYS A 19 -6.26 28.41 20.50
C LYS A 19 -5.65 27.13 19.96
N LEU A 20 -5.03 27.15 18.77
CA LEU A 20 -4.36 26.00 18.20
C LEU A 20 -3.12 25.58 19.01
N LYS A 21 -2.35 26.55 19.53
CA LYS A 21 -1.22 26.27 20.44
C LYS A 21 -1.67 25.56 21.71
N LYS A 22 -2.83 25.91 22.28
CA LYS A 22 -3.41 25.19 23.44
C LYS A 22 -3.77 23.73 23.13
N LEU A 23 -4.03 23.40 21.86
CA LEU A 23 -4.24 22.03 21.37
C LEU A 23 -2.93 21.31 21.01
N GLY A 24 -1.76 21.94 21.23
CA GLY A 24 -0.46 21.33 20.99
C GLY A 24 0.11 21.51 19.57
N TYR A 25 -0.49 22.38 18.77
CA TYR A 25 0.05 22.70 17.43
C TYR A 25 1.08 23.83 17.49
N GLU A 26 2.08 23.75 16.65
CA GLU A 26 2.95 24.87 16.35
C GLU A 26 2.30 25.78 15.30
N THR A 27 2.42 27.10 15.43
CA THR A 27 1.77 28.02 14.51
C THR A 27 2.69 29.11 14.02
N GLU A 28 2.56 29.46 12.73
CA GLU A 28 3.13 30.64 12.09
C GLU A 28 2.00 31.56 11.64
N VAL A 29 2.16 32.87 11.79
CA VAL A 29 1.16 33.86 11.41
C VAL A 29 1.75 34.82 10.40
N PHE A 30 1.05 35.04 9.29
CA PHE A 30 1.41 36.00 8.25
C PHE A 30 0.23 36.93 7.94
N ASP A 31 0.50 38.22 7.88
CA ASP A 31 -0.45 39.25 7.47
C ASP A 31 -0.54 39.43 5.94
N CYS A 32 0.40 38.83 5.23
CA CYS A 32 0.58 39.00 3.79
C CYS A 32 0.87 37.65 3.11
N ILE A 33 0.14 37.35 2.06
CA ILE A 33 0.27 36.10 1.29
C ILE A 33 1.65 35.96 0.65
N ASN A 34 2.28 37.08 0.19
CA ASN A 34 3.60 37.01 -0.43
C ASN A 34 4.69 36.64 0.56
N LYS A 35 4.62 37.16 1.80
CA LYS A 35 5.55 36.74 2.87
C LYS A 35 5.40 35.25 3.18
N ALA A 36 4.16 34.79 3.33
CA ALA A 36 3.87 33.36 3.55
C ALA A 36 4.39 32.50 2.40
N THR A 37 4.21 32.94 1.15
CA THR A 37 4.66 32.20 -0.04
C THR A 37 6.17 31.97 -0.04
N ASN A 38 6.94 32.93 0.49
CA ASN A 38 8.41 32.88 0.46
C ASN A 38 9.05 32.25 1.70
N SER A 39 8.38 32.31 2.85
CA SER A 39 9.01 32.04 4.16
C SER A 39 8.33 30.92 4.95
N SER A 40 7.09 30.53 4.64
CA SER A 40 6.34 29.56 5.44
C SER A 40 6.87 28.13 5.31
N LYS A 41 6.81 27.39 6.44
CA LYS A 41 7.19 25.99 6.54
C LYS A 41 6.01 25.10 6.95
N GLY A 42 4.78 25.58 6.79
CA GLY A 42 3.57 24.91 7.25
C GLY A 42 3.34 23.53 6.66
N ASP A 43 2.78 22.66 7.48
CA ASP A 43 2.21 21.39 7.05
C ASP A 43 0.77 21.55 6.59
N VAL A 44 0.03 22.45 7.26
CA VAL A 44 -1.34 22.86 6.93
C VAL A 44 -1.40 24.38 6.84
N TYR A 45 -2.12 24.89 5.86
CA TYR A 45 -2.29 26.31 5.62
C TYR A 45 -3.74 26.73 5.84
N LEU A 46 -3.94 27.77 6.66
CA LEU A 46 -5.21 28.47 6.82
C LEU A 46 -5.13 29.76 6.04
N LEU A 47 -5.78 29.81 4.89
CA LEU A 47 -5.69 30.92 3.94
C LEU A 47 -6.98 31.74 3.92
N SER A 48 -6.92 32.98 4.36
CA SER A 48 -8.04 33.91 4.26
C SER A 48 -8.35 34.31 2.81
N THR A 49 -9.62 34.35 2.47
CA THR A 49 -10.10 34.74 1.13
C THR A 49 -10.27 36.25 0.95
N VAL A 50 -9.72 37.07 1.86
CA VAL A 50 -9.68 38.54 1.72
C VAL A 50 -8.57 39.02 0.78
N PHE A 51 -7.64 38.15 0.41
CA PHE A 51 -6.58 38.45 -0.53
C PHE A 51 -7.07 38.40 -1.98
N SER A 52 -6.35 39.10 -2.87
CA SER A 52 -6.70 39.06 -4.30
C SER A 52 -6.63 37.64 -4.88
N MET A 53 -7.51 37.39 -5.82
CA MET A 53 -7.58 36.06 -6.45
C MET A 53 -6.28 35.67 -7.17
N SER A 54 -5.55 36.67 -7.74
CA SER A 54 -4.24 36.44 -8.36
C SER A 54 -3.21 35.90 -7.37
N ASN A 55 -3.09 36.50 -6.19
CA ASN A 55 -2.16 36.04 -5.15
C ASN A 55 -2.58 34.72 -4.56
N THR A 56 -3.88 34.53 -4.35
CA THR A 56 -4.47 33.25 -3.88
C THR A 56 -4.14 32.11 -4.85
N LYS A 57 -4.29 32.33 -6.16
CA LYS A 57 -3.95 31.35 -7.19
C LYS A 57 -2.47 30.96 -7.16
N VAL A 58 -1.57 31.93 -7.08
CA VAL A 58 -0.11 31.68 -7.00
C VAL A 58 0.22 30.86 -5.76
N PHE A 59 -0.37 31.21 -4.62
CA PHE A 59 -0.16 30.48 -3.37
C PHE A 59 -0.65 29.04 -3.45
N ILE A 60 -1.90 28.82 -3.87
CA ILE A 60 -2.50 27.48 -3.96
C ILE A 60 -1.69 26.62 -4.93
N ASN A 61 -1.30 27.11 -6.11
CA ASN A 61 -0.51 26.36 -7.07
C ASN A 61 0.87 25.93 -6.50
N LYS A 62 1.51 26.82 -5.72
CA LYS A 62 2.81 26.49 -5.10
C LYS A 62 2.68 25.41 -4.03
N PHE A 63 1.61 25.44 -3.23
CA PHE A 63 1.40 24.56 -2.09
C PHE A 63 0.29 23.52 -2.30
N GLN A 64 -0.07 23.19 -3.56
CA GLN A 64 -1.13 22.24 -3.89
C GLN A 64 -0.93 20.82 -3.31
N HIS A 65 0.32 20.47 -2.98
CA HIS A 65 0.69 19.23 -2.33
C HIS A 65 0.47 19.23 -0.81
N LYS A 66 0.07 20.37 -0.24
CA LYS A 66 -0.23 20.55 1.18
C LYS A 66 -1.74 20.71 1.40
N SER A 67 -2.18 20.60 2.64
CA SER A 67 -3.58 20.85 3.00
C SER A 67 -3.82 22.34 3.18
N ILE A 68 -4.57 22.95 2.26
CA ILE A 68 -4.97 24.36 2.31
C ILE A 68 -6.46 24.42 2.67
N LEU A 69 -6.77 25.04 3.81
CA LEU A 69 -8.12 25.30 4.28
C LEU A 69 -8.41 26.80 4.17
N LEU A 70 -9.52 27.15 3.54
CA LEU A 70 -9.89 28.56 3.34
C LEU A 70 -10.63 29.12 4.56
N LEU A 71 -10.27 30.34 4.97
CA LEU A 71 -11.03 31.12 5.95
C LEU A 71 -11.94 32.09 5.19
N VAL A 72 -13.25 31.82 5.19
CA VAL A 72 -14.24 32.46 4.30
C VAL A 72 -15.21 33.30 5.09
N SER A 73 -15.37 34.58 4.74
CA SER A 73 -16.36 35.46 5.37
C SER A 73 -17.74 35.35 4.73
N HIS A 74 -17.78 35.13 3.39
CA HIS A 74 -19.02 34.88 2.64
C HIS A 74 -18.75 33.94 1.48
N LYS A 75 -19.75 33.14 1.12
CA LYS A 75 -19.65 32.20 0.02
C LYS A 75 -19.93 32.89 -1.31
N SER A 76 -18.98 32.83 -2.21
CA SER A 76 -19.14 33.28 -3.59
C SER A 76 -18.28 32.44 -4.53
N ASN A 77 -18.43 32.60 -5.81
CA ASN A 77 -17.59 31.91 -6.78
C ASN A 77 -16.09 32.26 -6.60
N GLU A 78 -15.78 33.50 -6.24
CA GLU A 78 -14.40 33.96 -6.08
C GLU A 78 -13.79 33.54 -4.74
N THR A 79 -14.57 33.54 -3.67
CA THR A 79 -14.07 33.24 -2.33
C THR A 79 -14.05 31.76 -2.00
N LEU A 80 -14.80 30.94 -2.72
CA LEU A 80 -14.93 29.50 -2.42
C LEU A 80 -14.72 28.63 -3.66
N THR A 81 -15.55 28.77 -4.71
CA THR A 81 -15.56 27.79 -5.82
C THR A 81 -14.22 27.78 -6.55
N LYS A 82 -13.74 28.92 -7.03
CA LYS A 82 -12.47 29.00 -7.75
C LYS A 82 -11.25 28.56 -6.92
N PRO A 83 -11.07 28.95 -5.62
CA PRO A 83 -9.98 28.43 -4.81
C PRO A 83 -10.03 26.91 -4.58
N ILE A 84 -11.21 26.30 -4.43
CA ILE A 84 -11.36 24.85 -4.33
C ILE A 84 -10.96 24.18 -5.66
N GLU A 85 -11.43 24.67 -6.78
CA GLU A 85 -11.06 24.17 -8.13
C GLU A 85 -9.53 24.27 -8.37
N LEU A 86 -8.87 25.28 -7.81
CA LEU A 86 -7.42 25.45 -7.87
C LEU A 86 -6.64 24.49 -6.96
N GLY A 87 -7.29 23.81 -6.02
CA GLY A 87 -6.65 22.83 -5.16
C GLY A 87 -6.72 23.06 -3.67
N ALA A 88 -7.41 24.10 -3.19
CA ALA A 88 -7.74 24.22 -1.77
C ALA A 88 -8.64 23.02 -1.39
N LYS A 89 -8.39 22.46 -0.19
CA LYS A 89 -9.04 21.17 0.19
C LYS A 89 -10.42 21.39 0.78
N ASP A 90 -10.61 22.46 1.53
CA ASP A 90 -11.87 22.73 2.22
C ASP A 90 -11.93 24.19 2.69
N TYR A 91 -13.01 24.56 3.37
CA TYR A 91 -13.18 25.90 3.92
C TYR A 91 -13.76 25.90 5.32
N ILE A 92 -13.62 27.00 6.01
CA ILE A 92 -14.23 27.30 7.31
C ILE A 92 -14.82 28.70 7.25
N MET A 93 -16.08 28.80 7.68
CA MET A 93 -16.74 30.10 7.77
C MET A 93 -16.23 30.88 8.97
N LYS A 94 -16.04 32.19 8.80
CA LYS A 94 -15.87 33.11 9.91
C LYS A 94 -17.23 33.48 10.51
N PRO A 95 -17.38 33.53 11.85
CA PRO A 95 -16.33 33.37 12.87
C PRO A 95 -15.84 31.94 12.99
N VAL A 96 -14.53 31.75 13.19
CA VAL A 96 -13.86 30.42 13.16
C VAL A 96 -14.16 29.64 14.45
N SER A 97 -14.87 28.51 14.33
CA SER A 97 -14.99 27.53 15.40
C SER A 97 -13.72 26.67 15.47
N ILE A 98 -13.03 26.69 16.60
CA ILE A 98 -11.79 25.94 16.80
C ILE A 98 -12.05 24.42 16.79
N ASP A 99 -13.17 23.96 17.33
CA ASP A 99 -13.54 22.54 17.35
C ASP A 99 -13.76 21.98 15.92
N ILE A 100 -14.37 22.79 15.05
CA ILE A 100 -14.56 22.40 13.65
C ILE A 100 -13.21 22.48 12.92
N LEU A 101 -12.40 23.48 13.18
CA LEU A 101 -11.10 23.67 12.58
C LEU A 101 -10.16 22.52 12.95
N SER A 102 -10.04 22.14 14.23
CA SER A 102 -9.16 21.05 14.67
C SER A 102 -9.55 19.71 14.03
N LYS A 103 -10.85 19.38 14.02
CA LYS A 103 -11.33 18.16 13.35
C LYS A 103 -11.01 18.12 11.86
N LYS A 104 -11.14 19.26 11.16
CA LYS A 104 -10.75 19.33 9.74
C LYS A 104 -9.25 19.17 9.55
N ILE A 105 -8.43 19.78 10.39
CA ILE A 105 -6.96 19.66 10.36
C ILE A 105 -6.56 18.18 10.55
N GLU A 106 -7.10 17.52 11.59
CA GLU A 106 -6.85 16.11 11.88
C GLU A 106 -7.25 15.21 10.70
N HIS A 107 -8.45 15.40 10.16
CA HIS A 107 -8.96 14.64 9.02
C HIS A 107 -8.03 14.74 7.79
N TYR A 108 -7.60 15.96 7.42
CA TYR A 108 -6.71 16.14 6.27
C TYR A 108 -5.31 15.63 6.54
N GLN A 109 -4.82 15.68 7.77
CA GLN A 109 -3.55 15.11 8.15
C GLN A 109 -3.56 13.57 8.04
N GLU A 110 -4.61 12.93 8.55
CA GLU A 110 -4.80 11.49 8.40
C GLU A 110 -4.88 11.08 6.93
N PHE A 111 -5.62 11.84 6.13
CA PHE A 111 -5.76 11.58 4.70
C PHE A 111 -4.43 11.69 3.94
N GLU A 112 -3.60 12.72 4.20
CA GLU A 112 -2.29 12.85 3.57
C GLU A 112 -1.32 11.74 4.05
N ASN A 113 -1.38 11.35 5.31
CA ASN A 113 -0.62 10.21 5.83
C ASN A 113 -1.03 8.88 5.15
N LEU A 114 -2.32 8.66 4.95
CA LEU A 114 -2.83 7.49 4.24
C LEU A 114 -2.37 7.49 2.77
N LYS A 115 -2.46 8.63 2.09
CA LYS A 115 -1.94 8.77 0.72
C LYS A 115 -0.45 8.46 0.63
N PHE A 116 0.35 9.00 1.55
CA PHE A 116 1.79 8.74 1.56
C PHE A 116 2.10 7.26 1.77
N LYS A 117 1.45 6.62 2.75
CA LYS A 117 1.58 5.18 2.98
C LYS A 117 1.17 4.37 1.76
N HIS A 118 0.03 4.69 1.15
CA HIS A 118 -0.47 4.02 -0.04
C HIS A 118 0.51 4.17 -1.22
N ALA A 119 1.02 5.38 -1.47
CA ALA A 119 2.01 5.61 -2.52
C ALA A 119 3.32 4.85 -2.29
N LEU A 120 3.77 4.74 -1.03
CA LEU A 120 4.95 3.95 -0.67
C LEU A 120 4.72 2.46 -0.93
N TYR A 121 3.58 1.91 -0.49
CA TYR A 121 3.22 0.53 -0.76
C TYR A 121 3.10 0.24 -2.25
N GLN A 122 2.49 1.13 -3.03
CA GLN A 122 2.41 0.97 -4.48
C GLN A 122 3.78 0.94 -5.14
N LYS A 123 4.67 1.88 -4.82
CA LYS A 123 6.04 1.89 -5.36
C LYS A 123 6.82 0.62 -5.01
N TYR A 124 6.68 0.14 -3.79
CA TYR A 124 7.32 -1.11 -3.37
C TYR A 124 6.74 -2.31 -4.13
N HIS A 125 5.44 -2.37 -4.26
CA HIS A 125 4.74 -3.41 -5.02
C HIS A 125 5.19 -3.42 -6.49
N ASP A 126 5.19 -2.26 -7.16
CA ASP A 126 5.64 -2.13 -8.55
C ASP A 126 7.13 -2.52 -8.70
N TYR A 127 7.97 -2.21 -7.71
CA TYR A 127 9.36 -2.65 -7.68
C TYR A 127 9.51 -4.17 -7.57
N VAL A 128 8.74 -4.81 -6.70
CA VAL A 128 8.79 -6.27 -6.52
C VAL A 128 8.28 -7.01 -7.74
N LEU A 129 7.31 -6.43 -8.45
CA LEU A 129 6.64 -7.06 -9.60
C LEU A 129 7.23 -6.70 -10.97
N ARG A 130 8.22 -5.82 -11.03
CA ARG A 130 8.77 -5.30 -12.29
C ARG A 130 9.19 -6.36 -13.32
N ASP A 131 9.58 -7.56 -12.83
CA ASP A 131 10.06 -8.66 -13.65
C ASP A 131 9.01 -9.77 -13.87
N ILE A 132 7.72 -9.50 -13.50
CA ILE A 132 6.63 -10.48 -13.56
C ILE A 132 5.63 -10.06 -14.64
N GLU A 133 5.49 -10.86 -15.67
CA GLU A 133 4.48 -10.67 -16.71
C GLU A 133 3.11 -11.17 -16.23
N LEU A 134 2.31 -10.24 -15.68
CA LEU A 134 0.97 -10.55 -15.16
C LEU A 134 -0.12 -10.54 -16.24
N GLU A 135 0.12 -9.89 -17.38
CA GLU A 135 -0.92 -9.63 -18.37
C GLU A 135 -1.44 -10.89 -19.08
N ILE A 136 -0.59 -11.92 -19.17
CA ILE A 136 -0.90 -13.16 -19.92
C ILE A 136 -2.16 -13.88 -19.39
N TYR A 137 -2.41 -13.81 -18.09
CA TYR A 137 -3.51 -14.53 -17.45
C TYR A 137 -4.67 -13.65 -17.01
N MET A 138 -4.57 -12.32 -17.16
CA MET A 138 -5.58 -11.39 -16.63
C MET A 138 -6.97 -11.58 -17.26
N ASP A 139 -7.02 -11.91 -18.54
CA ASP A 139 -8.30 -12.08 -19.25
C ASP A 139 -8.95 -13.47 -18.99
N GLN A 140 -8.24 -14.36 -18.29
CA GLN A 140 -8.74 -15.66 -17.87
C GLN A 140 -9.38 -15.65 -16.47
N ILE A 141 -9.27 -14.50 -15.76
CA ILE A 141 -9.82 -14.37 -14.41
C ILE A 141 -11.30 -14.00 -14.46
N ASP A 142 -12.13 -14.85 -13.84
CA ASP A 142 -13.56 -14.60 -13.62
C ASP A 142 -13.98 -15.07 -12.22
N PHE A 143 -15.24 -14.83 -11.86
CA PHE A 143 -15.83 -15.21 -10.58
C PHE A 143 -17.07 -16.09 -10.77
N PRO A 144 -17.24 -17.18 -10.04
CA PRO A 144 -16.30 -17.78 -9.08
C PRO A 144 -15.29 -18.70 -9.76
N MET A 145 -14.02 -18.74 -9.29
CA MET A 145 -13.01 -19.63 -9.85
C MET A 145 -12.00 -20.17 -8.83
N ILE A 146 -11.32 -21.24 -9.21
CA ILE A 146 -10.21 -21.84 -8.48
C ILE A 146 -8.95 -21.75 -9.35
N ILE A 147 -7.84 -21.28 -8.77
CA ILE A 147 -6.54 -21.19 -9.43
C ILE A 147 -5.57 -22.17 -8.76
N ILE A 148 -5.12 -23.15 -9.51
CA ILE A 148 -4.06 -24.06 -9.09
C ILE A 148 -2.74 -23.52 -9.60
N THR A 149 -1.74 -23.47 -8.74
CA THR A 149 -0.46 -22.86 -9.10
C THR A 149 0.71 -23.51 -8.38
N ASN A 150 1.90 -23.35 -8.97
CA ASN A 150 3.17 -23.66 -8.32
C ASN A 150 3.77 -22.43 -7.60
N ASN A 151 3.14 -21.26 -7.70
CA ASN A 151 3.61 -20.01 -7.10
C ASN A 151 2.45 -19.13 -6.61
N ILE A 152 2.10 -19.28 -5.33
CA ILE A 152 1.02 -18.49 -4.70
C ILE A 152 1.27 -17.00 -4.76
N VAL A 153 2.52 -16.57 -4.55
CA VAL A 153 2.87 -15.13 -4.57
C VAL A 153 2.58 -14.51 -5.93
N TYR A 154 2.82 -15.24 -7.01
CA TYR A 154 2.45 -14.79 -8.36
C TYR A 154 0.94 -14.61 -8.49
N ILE A 155 0.15 -15.56 -8.00
CA ILE A 155 -1.31 -15.46 -8.08
C ILE A 155 -1.85 -14.35 -7.17
N ASP A 156 -1.29 -14.18 -5.97
CA ASP A 156 -1.63 -13.05 -5.09
C ASP A 156 -1.50 -11.71 -5.85
N GLN A 157 -0.41 -11.56 -6.59
CA GLN A 157 -0.15 -10.36 -7.37
C GLN A 157 -1.06 -10.24 -8.61
N LEU A 158 -1.29 -11.34 -9.31
CA LEU A 158 -2.17 -11.39 -10.46
C LEU A 158 -3.59 -10.95 -10.10
N VAL A 159 -4.14 -11.47 -9.01
CA VAL A 159 -5.51 -11.12 -8.56
C VAL A 159 -5.59 -9.68 -8.07
N LEU A 160 -4.56 -9.17 -7.38
CA LEU A 160 -4.50 -7.77 -6.98
C LEU A 160 -4.41 -6.83 -8.19
N ALA A 161 -3.59 -7.17 -9.19
CA ALA A 161 -3.47 -6.41 -10.43
C ALA A 161 -4.78 -6.43 -11.23
N TYR A 162 -5.47 -7.58 -11.29
CA TYR A 162 -6.79 -7.72 -11.89
C TYR A 162 -7.82 -6.81 -11.22
N GLY A 163 -7.90 -6.81 -9.88
CA GLY A 163 -8.79 -5.94 -9.11
C GLY A 163 -8.53 -4.46 -9.41
N LYS A 164 -7.25 -4.05 -9.48
CA LYS A 164 -6.85 -2.68 -9.84
C LYS A 164 -7.27 -2.32 -11.27
N ARG A 165 -6.99 -3.20 -12.26
CA ARG A 165 -7.33 -2.97 -13.69
C ARG A 165 -8.84 -2.85 -13.92
N LYS A 166 -9.62 -3.71 -13.27
CA LYS A 166 -11.09 -3.73 -13.39
C LYS A 166 -11.80 -2.77 -12.44
N ASN A 167 -11.06 -2.06 -11.58
CA ASN A 167 -11.59 -1.20 -10.51
C ASN A 167 -12.57 -1.93 -9.59
N ILE A 168 -12.22 -3.17 -9.22
CA ILE A 168 -13.01 -4.03 -8.33
C ILE A 168 -12.32 -4.08 -6.97
N ASN A 169 -13.07 -3.77 -5.91
CA ASN A 169 -12.59 -3.89 -4.55
C ASN A 169 -12.69 -5.34 -4.06
N ILE A 170 -11.60 -6.10 -4.17
CA ILE A 170 -11.51 -7.51 -3.77
C ILE A 170 -11.01 -7.59 -2.33
N ILE A 171 -11.72 -8.32 -1.47
CA ILE A 171 -11.26 -8.58 -0.10
C ILE A 171 -10.27 -9.75 -0.08
N PHE A 172 -9.06 -9.50 0.40
CA PHE A 172 -8.05 -10.52 0.60
C PHE A 172 -8.24 -11.28 1.93
N VAL A 173 -8.30 -12.61 1.85
CA VAL A 173 -8.41 -13.52 3.00
C VAL A 173 -7.33 -14.59 2.91
N SER A 174 -6.34 -14.53 3.80
CA SER A 174 -5.39 -15.64 3.95
C SER A 174 -6.03 -16.78 4.73
N LEU A 175 -6.13 -17.96 4.14
CA LEU A 175 -6.67 -19.17 4.77
C LEU A 175 -5.74 -19.76 5.84
N ASN A 176 -4.47 -19.33 5.86
CA ASN A 176 -3.52 -19.62 6.94
C ASN A 176 -3.83 -18.87 8.24
N SER A 177 -4.64 -17.80 8.18
CA SER A 177 -4.95 -16.99 9.35
C SER A 177 -6.03 -17.64 10.21
N LYS A 178 -5.91 -17.55 11.56
CA LYS A 178 -6.89 -18.14 12.49
C LYS A 178 -8.30 -17.54 12.34
N ASN A 179 -8.41 -16.30 11.89
CA ASN A 179 -9.64 -15.53 11.79
C ASN A 179 -10.25 -15.48 10.37
N TRP A 180 -9.86 -16.38 9.47
CA TRP A 180 -10.37 -16.37 8.09
C TRP A 180 -11.89 -16.52 8.02
N ARG A 181 -12.49 -17.31 8.96
CA ARG A 181 -13.96 -17.50 9.03
C ARG A 181 -14.71 -16.23 9.35
N ASP A 182 -14.17 -15.43 10.28
CA ASP A 182 -14.78 -14.16 10.71
C ASP A 182 -14.68 -13.11 9.60
N LYS A 183 -13.57 -13.08 8.89
CA LYS A 183 -13.39 -12.18 7.73
C LYS A 183 -14.39 -12.47 6.62
N ILE A 184 -14.65 -13.74 6.31
CA ILE A 184 -15.67 -14.11 5.31
C ILE A 184 -17.07 -13.75 5.84
N HIS A 185 -17.33 -13.98 7.12
CA HIS A 185 -18.64 -13.69 7.71
C HIS A 185 -18.96 -12.20 7.78
N SER A 186 -17.95 -11.38 8.10
CA SER A 186 -18.10 -9.92 8.21
C SER A 186 -18.08 -9.18 6.87
N SER A 187 -17.70 -9.85 5.78
CA SER A 187 -17.68 -9.26 4.44
C SER A 187 -19.06 -9.23 3.79
N ASP A 188 -19.34 -8.18 3.04
CA ASP A 188 -20.55 -8.09 2.23
C ASP A 188 -20.64 -9.26 1.23
N LYS A 189 -21.86 -9.80 1.01
CA LYS A 189 -22.08 -10.94 0.10
C LYS A 189 -21.78 -10.61 -1.36
N ASP A 190 -22.01 -9.37 -1.76
CA ASP A 190 -21.80 -8.92 -3.14
C ASP A 190 -20.33 -8.57 -3.43
N GLN A 191 -19.53 -8.41 -2.36
CA GLN A 191 -18.13 -8.04 -2.50
C GLN A 191 -17.27 -9.27 -2.82
N PRO A 192 -16.48 -9.25 -3.91
CA PRO A 192 -15.62 -10.36 -4.30
C PRO A 192 -14.55 -10.67 -3.26
N LEU A 193 -14.30 -11.96 -3.05
CA LEU A 193 -13.27 -12.45 -2.13
C LEU A 193 -12.12 -13.06 -2.92
N TYR A 194 -10.89 -12.82 -2.46
CA TYR A 194 -9.73 -13.59 -2.85
C TYR A 194 -9.18 -14.36 -1.65
N LEU A 195 -9.20 -15.70 -1.75
CA LEU A 195 -8.81 -16.60 -0.68
C LEU A 195 -7.52 -17.33 -1.09
N SER A 196 -6.42 -17.05 -0.37
CA SER A 196 -5.10 -17.60 -0.66
C SER A 196 -4.71 -18.68 0.36
N GLY A 197 -4.15 -19.79 -0.11
CA GLY A 197 -3.60 -20.85 0.72
C GLY A 197 -4.59 -21.99 1.04
N LEU A 198 -5.29 -22.52 0.03
CA LEU A 198 -6.28 -23.60 0.19
C LEU A 198 -5.70 -24.88 0.82
N GLU A 199 -4.42 -25.16 0.61
CA GLU A 199 -3.69 -26.29 1.16
C GLU A 199 -3.59 -26.27 2.70
N SER A 200 -3.73 -25.11 3.32
CA SER A 200 -3.70 -24.97 4.80
C SER A 200 -4.92 -25.57 5.49
N LEU A 201 -6.01 -25.81 4.73
CA LEU A 201 -7.25 -26.32 5.26
C LEU A 201 -7.34 -27.84 5.11
N ASN A 202 -7.81 -28.51 6.15
CA ASN A 202 -8.17 -29.92 6.07
C ASN A 202 -9.49 -30.14 5.28
N VAL A 203 -9.84 -31.39 4.96
CA VAL A 203 -10.99 -31.71 4.12
C VAL A 203 -12.32 -31.20 4.70
N LYS A 204 -12.50 -31.26 6.02
CA LYS A 204 -13.73 -30.77 6.68
C LYS A 204 -13.82 -29.24 6.59
N GLU A 205 -12.70 -28.55 6.77
CA GLU A 205 -12.63 -27.10 6.67
C GLU A 205 -12.85 -26.61 5.24
N ARG A 206 -12.28 -27.31 4.23
CA ARG A 206 -12.53 -27.02 2.81
C ARG A 206 -14.02 -27.13 2.47
N ASN A 207 -14.69 -28.21 2.92
CA ASN A 207 -16.13 -28.36 2.69
C ASN A 207 -16.93 -27.24 3.38
N SER A 208 -16.60 -26.90 4.62
CA SER A 208 -17.22 -25.77 5.33
C SER A 208 -16.99 -24.43 4.62
N LEU A 209 -15.81 -24.23 4.07
CA LEU A 209 -15.48 -23.03 3.28
C LEU A 209 -16.37 -22.93 2.04
N PHE A 210 -16.43 -23.95 1.21
CA PHE A 210 -17.22 -23.94 -0.02
C PHE A 210 -18.72 -23.75 0.24
N ASN A 211 -19.27 -24.32 1.32
CA ASN A 211 -20.66 -24.07 1.72
C ASN A 211 -20.92 -22.61 2.06
N LYS A 212 -19.92 -21.91 2.65
CA LYS A 212 -20.03 -20.47 2.96
C LYS A 212 -19.86 -19.57 1.74
N LEU A 213 -19.24 -20.09 0.67
CA LEU A 213 -18.97 -19.37 -0.56
C LEU A 213 -20.07 -19.56 -1.62
N GLU A 214 -21.05 -20.41 -1.34
CA GLU A 214 -22.18 -20.62 -2.24
C GLU A 214 -22.91 -19.32 -2.56
N GLY A 215 -23.11 -19.05 -3.86
CA GLY A 215 -23.70 -17.82 -4.34
C GLY A 215 -22.86 -16.53 -4.22
N ARG A 216 -21.58 -16.65 -3.85
CA ARG A 216 -20.66 -15.50 -3.75
C ARG A 216 -19.68 -15.45 -4.92
N LYS A 217 -19.17 -14.26 -5.18
CA LYS A 217 -18.05 -14.03 -6.09
C LYS A 217 -16.75 -14.28 -5.36
N PHE A 218 -15.95 -15.25 -5.82
CA PHE A 218 -14.66 -15.53 -5.18
C PHE A 218 -13.62 -16.06 -6.17
N ILE A 219 -12.36 -15.89 -5.80
CA ILE A 219 -11.21 -16.58 -6.37
C ILE A 219 -10.51 -17.30 -5.22
N ILE A 220 -10.17 -18.57 -5.41
CA ILE A 220 -9.36 -19.34 -4.46
C ILE A 220 -8.07 -19.77 -5.13
N SER A 221 -6.93 -19.59 -4.46
CA SER A 221 -5.65 -20.13 -4.92
C SER A 221 -5.09 -21.20 -4.01
N GLY A 222 -4.42 -22.19 -4.61
CA GLY A 222 -3.76 -23.28 -3.89
C GLY A 222 -2.84 -24.12 -4.77
N PHE A 223 -2.10 -25.04 -4.15
CA PHE A 223 -1.16 -25.94 -4.85
C PHE A 223 -1.83 -27.24 -5.35
N THR A 224 -3.01 -27.57 -4.86
CA THR A 224 -3.67 -28.85 -5.14
C THR A 224 -5.06 -28.65 -5.71
N SER A 225 -5.41 -29.49 -6.70
CA SER A 225 -6.75 -29.50 -7.28
C SER A 225 -7.81 -29.91 -6.24
N VAL A 226 -9.01 -29.39 -6.41
CA VAL A 226 -10.16 -29.69 -5.58
C VAL A 226 -11.32 -30.08 -6.49
N ASN A 227 -11.94 -31.24 -6.24
CA ASN A 227 -13.11 -31.68 -7.00
C ASN A 227 -14.35 -30.87 -6.54
N LYS A 228 -14.61 -29.74 -7.17
CA LYS A 228 -15.75 -28.84 -6.94
C LYS A 228 -16.26 -28.30 -8.27
N PRO A 229 -17.56 -27.99 -8.39
CA PRO A 229 -18.19 -27.55 -9.64
C PRO A 229 -17.92 -26.06 -9.95
N TYR A 230 -16.66 -25.65 -9.82
CA TYR A 230 -16.23 -24.29 -10.16
C TYR A 230 -15.19 -24.34 -11.26
N GLU A 231 -15.16 -23.31 -12.07
CA GLU A 231 -14.11 -23.16 -13.07
C GLU A 231 -12.74 -23.20 -12.41
N THR A 232 -11.87 -24.04 -12.96
CA THR A 232 -10.53 -24.26 -12.39
C THR A 232 -9.51 -24.06 -13.49
N ILE A 233 -8.56 -23.17 -13.27
CA ILE A 233 -7.43 -22.95 -14.16
C ILE A 233 -6.14 -23.33 -13.47
N GLU A 234 -5.17 -23.80 -14.24
CA GLU A 234 -3.82 -24.09 -13.76
C GLU A 234 -2.85 -23.06 -14.34
N ILE A 235 -2.18 -22.32 -13.43
CA ILE A 235 -1.17 -21.31 -13.78
C ILE A 235 0.14 -21.75 -13.18
N SER A 236 1.06 -22.19 -14.04
CA SER A 236 2.41 -22.56 -13.69
C SER A 236 3.40 -21.52 -14.20
N VAL A 237 4.19 -20.94 -13.30
CA VAL A 237 5.18 -19.92 -13.62
C VAL A 237 6.55 -20.54 -13.75
N GLU A 238 7.13 -20.47 -14.95
CA GLU A 238 8.49 -20.95 -15.19
C GLU A 238 9.53 -20.00 -14.55
N GLY A 239 10.56 -20.58 -13.95
CA GLY A 239 11.71 -19.81 -13.44
C GLY A 239 11.64 -19.29 -12.02
N THR A 240 10.45 -19.23 -11.39
CA THR A 240 10.29 -18.81 -9.97
C THR A 240 10.14 -19.98 -9.02
N SER A 241 9.96 -21.20 -9.54
CA SER A 241 9.91 -22.40 -8.72
C SER A 241 11.33 -22.74 -8.22
N LEU A 242 11.55 -22.60 -6.93
CA LEU A 242 12.64 -23.27 -6.24
C LEU A 242 12.52 -24.82 -6.36
N TYR A 243 11.40 -25.27 -6.87
CA TYR A 243 11.05 -26.67 -7.06
C TYR A 243 10.50 -26.87 -8.49
N LYS A 244 11.37 -27.17 -9.46
CA LYS A 244 10.95 -28.08 -10.53
C LYS A 244 10.40 -29.30 -9.81
N ASN A 245 9.27 -29.85 -10.22
CA ASN A 245 8.59 -31.02 -9.61
C ASN A 245 9.48 -32.29 -9.46
N GLU A 246 10.78 -32.17 -9.55
CA GLU A 246 11.75 -33.22 -9.28
C GLU A 246 12.21 -33.13 -7.84
N ILE A 247 11.98 -34.18 -7.10
CA ILE A 247 12.58 -34.36 -5.77
C ILE A 247 14.11 -34.43 -5.98
N LEU A 248 14.79 -33.34 -5.61
CA LEU A 248 16.23 -33.29 -5.69
C LEU A 248 16.85 -34.07 -4.52
N PRO A 249 18.02 -34.68 -4.71
CA PRO A 249 18.83 -35.17 -3.58
C PRO A 249 19.08 -34.04 -2.59
N ILE A 250 19.24 -34.36 -1.30
CA ILE A 250 19.50 -33.35 -0.23
C ILE A 250 20.68 -32.42 -0.62
N SER A 251 21.70 -32.96 -1.28
CA SER A 251 22.81 -32.17 -1.81
C SER A 251 22.38 -31.15 -2.88
N GLY A 252 21.33 -31.42 -3.63
CA GLY A 252 20.76 -30.49 -4.63
C GLY A 252 20.11 -29.29 -3.95
N TYR A 253 19.31 -29.52 -2.91
CA TYR A 253 18.72 -28.42 -2.12
C TYR A 253 19.81 -27.60 -1.42
N ALA A 254 20.83 -28.24 -0.84
CA ALA A 254 21.95 -27.53 -0.26
C ALA A 254 22.68 -26.65 -1.29
N LEU A 255 22.82 -27.16 -2.52
CA LEU A 255 23.43 -26.40 -3.62
C LEU A 255 22.63 -25.16 -3.99
N MET A 256 21.30 -25.28 -4.06
CA MET A 256 20.40 -24.16 -4.34
C MET A 256 20.53 -23.09 -3.27
N VAL A 257 20.54 -23.48 -1.98
CA VAL A 257 20.74 -22.54 -0.86
C VAL A 257 22.10 -21.86 -0.94
N ILE A 258 23.16 -22.59 -1.23
CA ILE A 258 24.51 -22.02 -1.39
C ILE A 258 24.51 -21.01 -2.54
N LYS A 259 23.92 -21.36 -3.69
CA LYS A 259 23.85 -20.49 -4.87
C LYS A 259 23.08 -19.20 -4.62
N SER A 260 21.93 -19.28 -3.92
CA SER A 260 21.08 -18.13 -3.65
C SER A 260 21.65 -17.19 -2.57
N LEU A 261 22.41 -17.72 -1.60
CA LEU A 261 22.92 -16.94 -0.47
C LEU A 261 24.41 -16.56 -0.59
N GLN A 262 25.14 -17.08 -1.58
CA GLN A 262 26.60 -16.90 -1.71
C GLN A 262 27.06 -15.44 -1.80
N HIS A 263 26.23 -14.54 -2.31
CA HIS A 263 26.52 -13.11 -2.41
C HIS A 263 26.08 -12.30 -1.17
N ARG A 264 25.30 -12.91 -0.28
CA ARG A 264 24.72 -12.24 0.90
C ARG A 264 25.30 -12.74 2.22
N MET A 265 25.87 -13.95 2.26
CA MET A 265 26.33 -14.60 3.49
C MET A 265 27.69 -15.23 3.34
N SER A 266 28.43 -15.31 4.48
CA SER A 266 29.70 -16.05 4.53
C SER A 266 29.47 -17.56 4.49
N ASP A 267 30.48 -18.33 4.08
CA ASP A 267 30.38 -19.80 4.06
C ASP A 267 30.20 -20.40 5.47
N ILE A 268 30.64 -19.69 6.52
CA ILE A 268 30.40 -20.07 7.91
C ILE A 268 28.91 -19.97 8.20
N ALA A 269 28.30 -18.81 7.92
CA ALA A 269 26.89 -18.59 8.18
C ALA A 269 25.97 -19.50 7.31
N ILE A 270 26.37 -19.80 6.08
CA ILE A 270 25.66 -20.76 5.23
C ILE A 270 25.78 -22.19 5.79
N SER A 271 26.97 -22.58 6.28
CA SER A 271 27.19 -23.92 6.85
C SER A 271 26.37 -24.14 8.12
N GLU A 272 26.29 -23.15 9.01
CA GLU A 272 25.45 -23.17 10.21
C GLU A 272 23.97 -23.35 9.87
N LYS A 273 23.45 -22.57 8.91
CA LYS A 273 22.05 -22.66 8.46
C LYS A 273 21.69 -23.98 7.80
N LEU A 274 22.63 -24.61 7.09
CA LEU A 274 22.45 -25.91 6.44
C LEU A 274 22.70 -27.11 7.37
N GLY A 275 23.21 -26.91 8.59
CA GLY A 275 23.69 -27.99 9.45
C GLY A 275 24.90 -28.71 8.86
N TYR A 276 25.70 -28.05 8.02
CA TYR A 276 26.88 -28.62 7.37
C TYR A 276 28.18 -28.06 8.00
N THR A 277 29.26 -28.77 7.78
CA THR A 277 30.58 -28.20 8.10
C THR A 277 31.02 -27.21 7.00
N ARG A 278 31.82 -26.21 7.35
CA ARG A 278 32.42 -25.27 6.37
C ARG A 278 33.17 -26.02 5.25
N LYS A 279 33.88 -27.11 5.60
CA LYS A 279 34.56 -27.96 4.59
C LYS A 279 33.58 -28.57 3.59
N LYS A 280 32.39 -28.99 4.03
CA LYS A 280 31.35 -29.52 3.15
C LYS A 280 30.82 -28.49 2.19
N VAL A 281 30.55 -27.25 2.66
CA VAL A 281 30.13 -26.15 1.79
C VAL A 281 31.21 -25.82 0.76
N ALA A 282 32.48 -25.72 1.18
CA ALA A 282 33.60 -25.49 0.27
C ALA A 282 33.76 -26.61 -0.79
N SER A 283 33.59 -27.86 -0.37
CA SER A 283 33.63 -29.02 -1.28
C SER A 283 32.51 -28.98 -2.32
N LEU A 284 31.28 -28.61 -1.91
CA LEU A 284 30.15 -28.44 -2.83
C LEU A 284 30.39 -27.32 -3.81
N ARG A 285 30.95 -26.18 -3.36
CA ARG A 285 31.34 -25.08 -4.25
C ARG A 285 32.34 -25.52 -5.31
N LYS A 286 33.41 -26.20 -4.90
CA LYS A 286 34.42 -26.69 -5.81
C LYS A 286 33.88 -27.70 -6.83
N LYS A 287 33.02 -28.62 -6.36
CA LYS A 287 32.40 -29.66 -7.21
C LYS A 287 31.50 -29.08 -8.30
N TYR A 288 30.80 -27.98 -8.00
CA TYR A 288 29.79 -27.37 -8.88
C TYR A 288 30.23 -26.00 -9.41
N GLU A 289 31.51 -25.67 -9.32
CA GLU A 289 32.14 -24.44 -9.88
C GLU A 289 31.46 -23.15 -9.44
N LEU A 290 30.95 -23.10 -8.20
CA LEU A 290 30.32 -21.92 -7.62
C LEU A 290 31.37 -21.01 -6.98
N PHE A 291 31.99 -20.17 -7.78
CA PHE A 291 33.01 -19.21 -7.30
C PHE A 291 32.31 -17.92 -6.82
N LYS A 292 32.82 -17.34 -5.73
CA LYS A 292 32.42 -16.00 -5.29
C LYS A 292 33.03 -15.00 -6.27
N ASP A 293 32.21 -14.09 -6.78
CA ASP A 293 32.72 -12.94 -7.53
C ASP A 293 33.41 -12.01 -6.50
N ASP A 294 34.74 -11.92 -6.58
CA ASP A 294 35.54 -11.12 -5.62
C ASP A 294 35.34 -9.61 -5.73
N ARG A 295 34.45 -9.13 -6.61
CA ARG A 295 34.18 -7.71 -6.85
C ARG A 295 33.33 -7.02 -5.75
N LEU A 296 32.92 -7.73 -4.71
CA LEU A 296 32.12 -7.17 -3.59
C LEU A 296 32.92 -7.06 -2.29
N ARG A 297 34.24 -7.01 -2.34
CA ARG A 297 35.13 -6.78 -1.19
C ARG A 297 35.73 -5.37 -1.14
N ALA A 298 35.15 -4.40 -1.86
CA ALA A 298 35.53 -2.99 -1.76
C ALA A 298 34.46 -2.19 -1.04
#